data_1771d75f6e65d41854b91ff8a529256e
#
_entry.id   1771d75f6e65d41854b91ff8a529256e
#
_cell.length_a   1.000
_cell.length_b   1.000
_cell.length_c   1.000
_cell.angle_alpha   90.00
_cell.angle_beta   90.00
_cell.angle_gamma   90.00
#
_symmetry.space_group_name_H-M   'P 1'
#
loop_
_entity.id
_entity.type
_entity.pdbx_description
1 polymer ?
#
loop_
_entity_poly.entity_id
_entity_poly.type
_entity_poly.pdbx_seq_one_letter_code
_entity_poly.pdbx_strand_id
1 'polypeptide(L)'
;AAGASNVASSGAASVTVVGRGGMGMAGSSAGARVGHTACQASAWASSSGVVCKAPGGLLRVTVVIVSAGVLRGSASALVSYDAVSVSGVGASNAASSGGTSVTVVGRGGAGMSGASSKARVGLTACDGSVWLSDSGLVCRSASGRRAGERVVVSSGVQHGSVSVAVSYNAPVVSGVGASNAASSGGRSVTVVGSGGLGMSDSSVRGRAGASGCAGSVWLSDSGLVCRICSGLGDGAAMVVSTGAQRGSLSAAVSYDAVSVSCAA
;
A
#
# COMPACT_ATOMS: atom_id res chain seq x y z
N ALA A 1 20.48 23.91 28.99
CA ALA A 1 20.34 23.59 27.56
C ALA A 1 20.39 22.07 27.42
N ALA A 2 19.40 21.49 26.82
CA ALA A 2 19.51 20.12 26.32
C ALA A 2 19.93 20.25 24.85
N GLY A 3 20.84 19.40 24.41
CA GLY A 3 21.07 19.24 22.99
C GLY A 3 19.76 18.78 22.35
N ALA A 4 19.34 19.40 21.25
CA ALA A 4 18.19 18.94 20.49
C ALA A 4 18.43 17.51 20.08
N SER A 5 17.60 16.59 20.56
CA SER A 5 17.75 15.15 20.27
C SER A 5 16.66 14.75 19.30
N ASN A 6 17.08 14.18 18.20
CA ASN A 6 16.17 13.49 17.30
C ASN A 6 16.07 12.02 17.73
N VAL A 7 14.86 11.53 17.89
CA VAL A 7 14.58 10.22 18.49
C VAL A 7 13.74 9.40 17.51
N ALA A 8 14.03 8.10 17.42
CA ALA A 8 13.20 7.20 16.67
C ALA A 8 11.74 7.25 17.17
N SER A 9 10.77 7.20 16.29
CA SER A 9 9.36 7.29 16.65
C SER A 9 8.90 6.13 17.56
N SER A 10 9.57 4.98 17.54
CA SER A 10 9.37 3.89 18.51
C SER A 10 9.82 4.25 19.93
N GLY A 11 10.60 5.31 20.08
CA GLY A 11 11.19 5.69 21.37
C GLY A 11 12.44 4.90 21.71
N ALA A 12 12.61 4.64 23.02
CA ALA A 12 13.74 3.89 23.61
C ALA A 12 15.10 4.59 23.57
N ALA A 13 15.28 5.68 22.83
CA ALA A 13 16.49 6.47 22.86
C ALA A 13 16.66 7.19 24.22
N SER A 14 17.89 7.26 24.71
CA SER A 14 18.22 7.98 25.92
C SER A 14 18.43 9.47 25.61
N VAL A 15 17.67 10.33 26.26
CA VAL A 15 17.76 11.79 26.18
C VAL A 15 18.26 12.32 27.51
N THR A 16 19.38 13.01 27.51
CA THR A 16 19.87 13.68 28.72
C THR A 16 19.32 15.09 28.78
N VAL A 17 18.55 15.35 29.82
CA VAL A 17 17.98 16.68 30.11
C VAL A 17 18.87 17.37 31.11
N VAL A 18 19.45 18.51 30.71
CA VAL A 18 20.36 19.29 31.55
C VAL A 18 19.68 20.60 31.94
N GLY A 19 19.67 20.92 33.24
CA GLY A 19 19.11 22.14 33.79
C GLY A 19 20.07 22.85 34.76
N ARG A 20 19.62 23.96 35.32
CA ARG A 20 20.39 24.67 36.35
C ARG A 20 19.76 24.35 37.71
N GLY A 21 20.46 23.58 38.51
CA GLY A 21 20.14 23.27 39.90
C GLY A 21 18.82 22.53 40.14
N GLY A 22 18.76 21.73 41.19
CA GLY A 22 17.50 21.18 41.71
C GLY A 22 16.81 20.09 40.90
N MET A 23 17.51 19.40 40.00
CA MET A 23 16.96 18.24 39.29
C MET A 23 16.83 16.97 40.16
N GLY A 24 16.79 17.16 41.47
CA GLY A 24 16.70 16.07 42.43
C GLY A 24 18.03 15.73 43.07
N MET A 25 17.97 14.82 44.04
CA MET A 25 19.15 14.25 44.75
C MET A 25 19.26 12.77 44.43
N ALA A 26 20.45 12.21 44.65
CA ALA A 26 20.62 10.77 44.57
C ALA A 26 19.60 10.04 45.46
N GLY A 27 18.81 9.10 44.88
CA GLY A 27 17.73 8.41 45.58
C GLY A 27 16.39 9.08 45.52
N SER A 28 16.24 10.29 44.92
CA SER A 28 14.93 10.90 44.66
C SER A 28 14.31 10.36 43.36
N SER A 29 13.00 10.19 43.38
CA SER A 29 12.24 9.79 42.19
C SER A 29 12.07 10.98 41.24
N ALA A 30 13.14 11.28 40.47
CA ALA A 30 13.02 12.27 39.40
C ALA A 30 12.26 11.62 38.23
N GLY A 31 11.12 12.17 37.87
CA GLY A 31 10.34 11.75 36.72
C GLY A 31 10.50 12.72 35.56
N ALA A 32 10.63 12.22 34.34
CA ALA A 32 10.62 13.03 33.13
C ALA A 32 9.49 12.61 32.17
N ARG A 33 9.04 13.58 31.38
CA ARG A 33 8.01 13.43 30.35
C ARG A 33 8.49 14.08 29.07
N VAL A 34 8.14 13.45 27.95
CA VAL A 34 8.31 14.03 26.61
C VAL A 34 6.89 14.33 26.08
N GLY A 35 6.56 15.60 25.97
CA GLY A 35 5.18 16.03 25.74
C GLY A 35 4.27 15.60 26.89
N HIS A 36 3.19 14.93 26.55
CA HIS A 36 2.23 14.39 27.51
C HIS A 36 2.55 12.97 28.02
N THR A 37 3.56 12.31 27.44
CA THR A 37 3.88 10.91 27.71
C THR A 37 5.07 10.80 28.67
N ALA A 38 4.93 9.99 29.72
CA ALA A 38 6.03 9.71 30.63
C ALA A 38 7.16 8.99 29.92
N CYS A 39 8.40 9.30 30.29
CA CYS A 39 9.56 8.51 29.86
C CYS A 39 9.39 7.04 30.27
N GLN A 40 9.82 6.12 29.42
CA GLN A 40 9.82 4.68 29.76
C GLN A 40 10.64 4.39 31.01
N ALA A 41 11.70 5.15 31.19
CA ALA A 41 12.51 5.18 32.40
C ALA A 41 13.10 6.57 32.58
N SER A 42 13.25 7.00 33.82
CA SER A 42 13.96 8.23 34.19
C SER A 42 14.98 7.90 35.26
N ALA A 43 16.20 8.35 35.06
CA ALA A 43 17.28 8.14 36.00
C ALA A 43 17.92 9.50 36.35
N TRP A 44 18.12 9.74 37.62
CA TRP A 44 18.90 10.89 38.08
C TRP A 44 20.39 10.67 37.71
N ALA A 45 20.99 11.64 37.07
CA ALA A 45 22.41 11.61 36.70
C ALA A 45 23.25 12.55 37.55
N SER A 46 22.70 13.73 37.89
CA SER A 46 23.36 14.74 38.74
C SER A 46 22.35 15.77 39.22
N SER A 47 22.77 16.67 40.10
CA SER A 47 21.91 17.81 40.51
C SER A 47 21.46 18.71 39.35
N SER A 48 22.12 18.63 38.21
CA SER A 48 21.80 19.36 36.97
C SER A 48 21.33 18.48 35.80
N GLY A 49 21.20 17.16 36.01
CA GLY A 49 20.89 16.27 34.90
C GLY A 49 19.99 15.08 35.23
N VAL A 50 19.05 14.80 34.34
CA VAL A 50 18.19 13.60 34.35
C VAL A 50 18.29 12.92 32.99
N VAL A 51 18.50 11.62 32.97
CA VAL A 51 18.43 10.79 31.76
C VAL A 51 17.02 10.24 31.65
N CYS A 52 16.40 10.47 30.52
CA CYS A 52 15.07 9.97 30.15
C CYS A 52 15.20 8.99 29.00
N LYS A 53 14.68 7.79 29.16
CA LYS A 53 14.43 6.89 28.03
C LYS A 53 13.14 7.33 27.35
N ALA A 54 13.26 7.93 26.17
CA ALA A 54 12.15 8.57 25.49
C ALA A 54 11.01 7.58 25.21
N PRO A 55 9.76 7.96 25.42
CA PRO A 55 8.61 7.18 24.97
C PRO A 55 8.52 7.23 23.43
N GLY A 56 7.74 6.35 22.84
CA GLY A 56 7.36 6.47 21.44
C GLY A 56 6.55 7.74 21.18
N GLY A 57 6.73 8.36 20.00
CA GLY A 57 6.05 9.60 19.64
C GLY A 57 6.11 9.92 18.15
N LEU A 58 5.26 10.85 17.70
CA LEU A 58 5.13 11.26 16.29
C LEU A 58 5.22 12.78 16.10
N LEU A 59 5.46 13.54 17.17
CA LEU A 59 5.52 15.00 17.10
C LEU A 59 6.89 15.47 16.61
N ARG A 60 6.91 16.44 15.71
CA ARG A 60 8.16 16.97 15.18
C ARG A 60 8.98 17.72 16.22
N VAL A 61 8.31 18.34 17.17
CA VAL A 61 8.95 19.10 18.26
C VAL A 61 8.09 18.99 19.51
N THR A 62 8.68 18.70 20.64
CA THR A 62 7.93 18.55 21.87
C THR A 62 8.66 19.14 23.09
N VAL A 63 7.89 19.39 24.12
CA VAL A 63 8.37 19.89 25.41
C VAL A 63 8.87 18.71 26.25
N VAL A 64 9.97 18.90 26.94
CA VAL A 64 10.40 17.99 28.00
C VAL A 64 10.07 18.61 29.35
N ILE A 65 9.44 17.83 30.21
CA ILE A 65 9.07 18.21 31.56
C ILE A 65 9.79 17.28 32.53
N VAL A 66 10.48 17.87 33.50
CA VAL A 66 11.11 17.14 34.60
C VAL A 66 10.40 17.48 35.89
N SER A 67 10.11 16.48 36.70
CA SER A 67 9.51 16.62 38.03
C SER A 67 10.40 15.96 39.08
N ALA A 68 10.71 16.65 40.13
CA ALA A 68 11.42 16.16 41.30
C ALA A 68 10.65 16.51 42.56
N GLY A 69 9.91 15.58 43.12
CA GLY A 69 8.93 15.84 44.17
C GLY A 69 7.85 16.82 43.68
N VAL A 70 7.69 17.94 44.37
CA VAL A 70 6.72 18.99 44.03
C VAL A 70 7.26 19.98 42.99
N LEU A 71 8.53 19.97 42.73
CA LEU A 71 9.19 20.90 41.80
C LEU A 71 9.05 20.39 40.36
N ARG A 72 8.78 21.33 39.44
CA ARG A 72 8.67 21.05 38.02
C ARG A 72 9.46 22.06 37.19
N GLY A 73 10.17 21.57 36.20
CA GLY A 73 10.85 22.38 35.21
C GLY A 73 10.45 21.88 33.79
N SER A 74 10.37 22.79 32.86
CA SER A 74 10.08 22.46 31.48
C SER A 74 11.02 23.18 30.52
N ALA A 75 11.27 22.53 29.37
CA ALA A 75 12.00 23.14 28.27
C ALA A 75 11.36 22.74 26.95
N SER A 76 11.14 23.72 26.10
CA SER A 76 10.47 23.54 24.80
C SER A 76 11.49 23.19 23.72
N ALA A 77 11.00 22.56 22.68
CA ALA A 77 11.76 22.26 21.44
C ALA A 77 13.04 21.44 21.64
N LEU A 78 13.06 20.55 22.63
CA LEU A 78 14.24 19.76 22.96
C LEU A 78 14.31 18.38 22.30
N VAL A 79 13.14 17.82 21.99
CA VAL A 79 13.04 16.48 21.39
C VAL A 79 12.16 16.57 20.16
N SER A 80 12.65 15.96 19.10
CA SER A 80 11.89 15.70 17.87
C SER A 80 11.89 14.21 17.58
N TYR A 81 10.84 13.75 16.96
CA TYR A 81 10.78 12.38 16.47
C TYR A 81 11.04 12.34 14.97
N ASP A 82 11.67 11.25 14.52
CA ASP A 82 11.94 11.02 13.11
C ASP A 82 10.64 11.09 12.29
N ALA A 83 10.72 11.80 11.16
CA ALA A 83 9.61 11.86 10.23
C ALA A 83 9.48 10.55 9.45
N VAL A 84 8.24 10.16 9.14
CA VAL A 84 7.98 9.01 8.26
C VAL A 84 8.60 9.27 6.90
N SER A 85 9.51 8.41 6.49
CA SER A 85 10.16 8.44 5.18
C SER A 85 10.06 7.06 4.55
N VAL A 86 9.50 6.98 3.36
CA VAL A 86 9.41 5.74 2.57
C VAL A 86 10.50 5.77 1.52
N SER A 87 11.35 4.74 1.51
CA SER A 87 12.48 4.61 0.58
C SER A 87 12.23 3.62 -0.54
N GLY A 88 11.29 2.68 -0.36
CA GLY A 88 11.01 1.69 -1.37
C GLY A 88 9.94 0.68 -0.95
N VAL A 89 9.71 -0.28 -1.84
CA VAL A 89 8.80 -1.41 -1.61
C VAL A 89 9.48 -2.73 -1.99
N GLY A 90 9.19 -3.78 -1.26
CA GLY A 90 9.76 -5.11 -1.50
C GLY A 90 9.10 -5.87 -2.66
N ALA A 91 7.89 -5.52 -3.05
CA ALA A 91 7.21 -6.07 -4.22
C ALA A 91 6.73 -4.92 -5.11
N SER A 92 7.16 -4.92 -6.37
CA SER A 92 6.82 -3.88 -7.35
C SER A 92 5.57 -4.22 -8.19
N ASN A 93 5.11 -5.48 -8.16
CA ASN A 93 3.92 -5.94 -8.86
C ASN A 93 2.89 -6.54 -7.91
N ALA A 94 1.64 -6.20 -8.11
CA ALA A 94 0.51 -6.71 -7.36
C ALA A 94 -0.56 -7.31 -8.30
N ALA A 95 -1.28 -8.31 -7.82
CA ALA A 95 -2.44 -8.81 -8.54
C ALA A 95 -3.49 -7.70 -8.66
N SER A 96 -4.15 -7.59 -9.81
CA SER A 96 -5.19 -6.57 -10.02
C SER A 96 -6.42 -6.80 -9.14
N SER A 97 -6.69 -8.04 -8.70
CA SER A 97 -7.69 -8.36 -7.68
C SER A 97 -7.34 -7.86 -6.28
N GLY A 98 -6.09 -7.49 -6.05
CA GLY A 98 -5.58 -7.14 -4.74
C GLY A 98 -5.06 -8.36 -3.96
N GLY A 99 -4.98 -8.19 -2.64
CA GLY A 99 -4.54 -9.26 -1.74
C GLY A 99 -3.03 -9.52 -1.71
N THR A 100 -2.25 -8.86 -2.55
CA THR A 100 -0.78 -8.99 -2.58
C THR A 100 -0.18 -8.28 -1.36
N SER A 101 0.70 -8.98 -0.64
CA SER A 101 1.46 -8.38 0.45
C SER A 101 2.64 -7.58 -0.11
N VAL A 102 2.60 -6.28 0.10
CA VAL A 102 3.66 -5.33 -0.31
C VAL A 102 4.39 -4.89 0.95
N THR A 103 5.67 -5.21 1.05
CA THR A 103 6.51 -4.72 2.15
C THR A 103 6.98 -3.31 1.81
N VAL A 104 6.60 -2.36 2.63
CA VAL A 104 7.04 -0.96 2.50
C VAL A 104 8.23 -0.74 3.40
N VAL A 105 9.32 -0.25 2.84
CA VAL A 105 10.58 0.00 3.55
C VAL A 105 10.81 1.50 3.66
N GLY A 106 11.28 1.92 4.83
CA GLY A 106 11.50 3.33 5.11
C GLY A 106 12.51 3.58 6.22
N ARG A 107 12.56 4.80 6.69
CA ARG A 107 13.37 5.22 7.84
C ARG A 107 12.54 6.14 8.73
N GLY A 108 12.84 6.12 10.02
CA GLY A 108 12.37 7.13 10.95
C GLY A 108 10.88 7.09 11.20
N GLY A 109 10.32 5.93 11.48
CA GLY A 109 8.96 5.85 11.94
C GLY A 109 7.94 5.52 10.87
N ALA A 110 8.17 4.47 10.10
CA ALA A 110 7.11 3.86 9.30
C ALA A 110 5.91 3.42 10.19
N GLY A 111 6.06 3.57 11.49
CA GLY A 111 5.00 3.40 12.48
C GLY A 111 5.54 3.09 13.87
N MET A 112 4.68 3.15 14.84
CA MET A 112 4.92 2.70 16.22
C MET A 112 4.08 1.44 16.47
N SER A 113 4.57 0.55 17.30
CA SER A 113 3.87 -0.70 17.67
C SER A 113 2.45 -0.49 18.24
N GLY A 114 2.12 0.71 18.71
CA GLY A 114 0.80 1.08 19.21
C GLY A 114 0.06 2.11 18.36
N ALA A 115 0.64 2.59 17.26
CA ALA A 115 -0.02 3.55 16.39
C ALA A 115 -0.66 2.81 15.19
N SER A 116 -1.83 3.27 14.78
CA SER A 116 -2.49 2.79 13.58
C SER A 116 -1.79 3.34 12.33
N SER A 117 -0.61 2.81 12.00
CA SER A 117 0.03 3.12 10.73
C SER A 117 -0.77 2.50 9.59
N LYS A 118 -1.11 3.31 8.62
CA LYS A 118 -1.89 2.91 7.45
C LYS A 118 -1.11 3.19 6.19
N ALA A 119 -1.16 2.26 5.26
CA ALA A 119 -0.63 2.45 3.93
C ALA A 119 -1.75 2.50 2.89
N ARG A 120 -1.44 3.11 1.77
CA ARG A 120 -2.28 3.10 0.57
C ARG A 120 -1.42 3.01 -0.68
N VAL A 121 -1.95 2.37 -1.69
CA VAL A 121 -1.36 2.27 -3.02
C VAL A 121 -2.20 3.13 -3.94
N GLY A 122 -1.58 4.14 -4.54
CA GLY A 122 -2.29 5.17 -5.29
C GLY A 122 -3.30 5.92 -4.41
N LEU A 123 -4.55 5.87 -4.79
CA LEU A 123 -5.65 6.49 -4.07
C LEU A 123 -6.38 5.52 -3.13
N THR A 124 -6.09 4.22 -3.21
CA THR A 124 -6.83 3.18 -2.49
C THR A 124 -6.07 2.75 -1.23
N ALA A 125 -6.75 2.72 -0.09
CA ALA A 125 -6.18 2.20 1.13
C ALA A 125 -5.88 0.71 1.00
N CYS A 126 -4.80 0.24 1.64
CA CYS A 126 -4.55 -1.18 1.76
C CYS A 126 -5.68 -1.85 2.57
N ASP A 127 -6.08 -3.07 2.19
CA ASP A 127 -7.06 -3.88 2.92
C ASP A 127 -6.61 -4.16 4.35
N GLY A 128 -5.30 -4.18 4.57
CA GLY A 128 -4.67 -4.29 5.88
C GLY A 128 -3.27 -3.69 5.86
N SER A 129 -2.86 -3.12 6.98
CA SER A 129 -1.51 -2.63 7.19
C SER A 129 -1.01 -3.17 8.52
N VAL A 130 0.14 -3.84 8.50
CA VAL A 130 0.76 -4.43 9.68
C VAL A 130 2.14 -3.82 9.87
N TRP A 131 2.36 -3.21 11.02
CA TRP A 131 3.67 -2.70 11.39
C TRP A 131 4.64 -3.85 11.69
N LEU A 132 5.83 -3.80 11.15
CA LEU A 132 6.90 -4.76 11.41
C LEU A 132 7.99 -4.16 12.30
N SER A 133 8.41 -2.94 11.99
CA SER A 133 9.48 -2.21 12.68
C SER A 133 9.44 -0.73 12.32
N ASP A 134 10.30 0.09 12.92
CA ASP A 134 10.43 1.51 12.56
C ASP A 134 10.83 1.75 11.11
N SER A 135 11.37 0.73 10.45
CA SER A 135 11.80 0.78 9.06
C SER A 135 10.91 -0.01 8.11
N GLY A 136 9.85 -0.67 8.59
CA GLY A 136 9.05 -1.56 7.76
C GLY A 136 7.59 -1.71 8.16
N LEU A 137 6.74 -1.76 7.12
CA LEU A 137 5.30 -2.00 7.20
C LEU A 137 4.91 -2.97 6.08
N VAL A 138 4.04 -3.93 6.37
CA VAL A 138 3.39 -4.73 5.32
C VAL A 138 2.01 -4.15 5.03
N CYS A 139 1.75 -3.90 3.77
CA CYS A 139 0.47 -3.49 3.22
C CYS A 139 -0.11 -4.63 2.39
N ARG A 140 -1.31 -5.08 2.67
CA ARG A 140 -2.08 -5.93 1.78
C ARG A 140 -2.79 -5.05 0.78
N SER A 141 -2.36 -5.12 -0.50
CA SER A 141 -2.90 -4.25 -1.55
C SER A 141 -4.39 -4.48 -1.74
N ALA A 142 -5.15 -3.41 -1.84
CA ALA A 142 -6.48 -3.47 -2.41
C ALA A 142 -6.40 -3.74 -3.92
N SER A 143 -7.53 -4.05 -4.53
CA SER A 143 -7.62 -4.18 -5.98
C SER A 143 -7.23 -2.91 -6.72
N GLY A 144 -6.59 -3.04 -7.88
CA GLY A 144 -6.10 -1.91 -8.67
C GLY A 144 -5.78 -2.25 -10.11
N ARG A 145 -5.50 -1.22 -10.94
CA ARG A 145 -5.37 -1.37 -12.41
C ARG A 145 -4.29 -0.51 -13.05
N ARG A 146 -3.47 0.17 -12.30
CA ARG A 146 -2.49 1.10 -12.87
C ARG A 146 -1.08 0.59 -12.65
N ALA A 147 -0.19 1.01 -13.54
CA ALA A 147 1.23 0.85 -13.35
C ALA A 147 1.80 2.06 -12.62
N GLY A 148 2.85 1.81 -11.83
CA GLY A 148 3.62 2.88 -11.21
C GLY A 148 2.87 3.69 -10.16
N GLU A 149 1.98 3.05 -9.39
CA GLU A 149 1.27 3.72 -8.31
C GLU A 149 2.21 4.11 -7.17
N ARG A 150 1.93 5.28 -6.60
CA ARG A 150 2.63 5.78 -5.42
C ARG A 150 2.18 5.02 -4.19
N VAL A 151 3.12 4.69 -3.32
CA VAL A 151 2.82 4.19 -1.97
C VAL A 151 2.94 5.33 -0.96
N VAL A 152 1.94 5.47 -0.12
CA VAL A 152 1.92 6.46 0.96
C VAL A 152 1.71 5.74 2.28
N VAL A 153 2.54 6.03 3.26
CA VAL A 153 2.38 5.59 4.65
C VAL A 153 1.98 6.78 5.49
N SER A 154 0.98 6.60 6.32
CA SER A 154 0.50 7.59 7.29
C SER A 154 0.62 7.01 8.68
N SER A 155 1.24 7.75 9.60
CA SER A 155 1.33 7.42 11.01
C SER A 155 1.00 8.66 11.82
N GLY A 156 -0.17 8.68 12.43
CA GLY A 156 -0.71 9.88 13.06
C GLY A 156 -0.79 11.05 12.07
N VAL A 157 -0.12 12.15 12.40
CA VAL A 157 -0.06 13.37 11.56
C VAL A 157 1.07 13.36 10.52
N GLN A 158 1.91 12.34 10.54
CA GLN A 158 3.05 12.23 9.64
C GLN A 158 2.74 11.39 8.42
N HIS A 159 3.34 11.74 7.29
CA HIS A 159 3.20 11.03 6.02
C HIS A 159 4.55 10.90 5.33
N GLY A 160 4.78 9.71 4.78
CA GLY A 160 5.89 9.44 3.88
C GLY A 160 5.39 8.81 2.60
N SER A 161 6.08 9.00 1.49
CA SER A 161 5.66 8.42 0.22
C SER A 161 6.84 8.10 -0.69
N VAL A 162 6.63 7.11 -1.56
CA VAL A 162 7.51 6.77 -2.67
C VAL A 162 6.69 6.70 -3.96
N SER A 163 7.19 7.32 -5.01
CA SER A 163 6.53 7.37 -6.32
C SER A 163 6.90 6.14 -7.16
N VAL A 164 6.02 5.78 -8.09
CA VAL A 164 6.26 4.69 -9.06
C VAL A 164 6.69 3.39 -8.39
N ALA A 165 6.04 3.04 -7.31
CA ALA A 165 6.50 1.96 -6.44
C ALA A 165 5.81 0.62 -6.73
N VAL A 166 4.53 0.62 -7.06
CA VAL A 166 3.74 -0.59 -7.28
C VAL A 166 3.00 -0.50 -8.60
N SER A 167 3.08 -1.56 -9.38
CA SER A 167 2.27 -1.74 -10.58
C SER A 167 1.31 -2.90 -10.39
N TYR A 168 0.12 -2.78 -10.94
CA TYR A 168 -0.79 -3.91 -11.00
C TYR A 168 -0.56 -4.68 -12.30
N ASN A 169 -0.65 -6.01 -12.23
CA ASN A 169 -0.45 -6.89 -13.36
C ASN A 169 -1.42 -6.53 -14.49
N ALA A 170 -0.89 -6.41 -15.70
CA ALA A 170 -1.72 -6.28 -16.89
C ALA A 170 -2.41 -7.60 -17.23
N PRO A 171 -3.62 -7.58 -17.82
CA PRO A 171 -4.28 -8.79 -18.26
C PRO A 171 -3.47 -9.48 -19.39
N VAL A 172 -3.32 -10.79 -19.29
CA VAL A 172 -2.73 -11.63 -20.32
C VAL A 172 -3.78 -12.65 -20.75
N VAL A 173 -4.16 -12.65 -22.00
CA VAL A 173 -5.08 -13.66 -22.57
C VAL A 173 -4.25 -14.81 -23.08
N SER A 174 -4.49 -16.01 -22.55
CA SER A 174 -3.75 -17.23 -22.92
C SER A 174 -4.58 -18.20 -23.76
N GLY A 175 -5.90 -18.08 -23.75
CA GLY A 175 -6.77 -18.98 -24.51
C GLY A 175 -8.24 -18.53 -24.52
N VAL A 176 -8.99 -19.22 -25.37
CA VAL A 176 -10.46 -19.13 -25.42
C VAL A 176 -11.04 -20.55 -25.41
N GLY A 177 -12.10 -20.76 -24.63
CA GLY A 177 -12.72 -22.06 -24.44
C GLY A 177 -13.49 -22.59 -25.66
N ALA A 178 -13.83 -21.71 -26.61
CA ALA A 178 -14.42 -22.10 -27.89
C ALA A 178 -13.89 -21.13 -28.95
N SER A 179 -13.21 -21.66 -29.95
CA SER A 179 -12.54 -20.87 -30.98
C SER A 179 -13.43 -20.59 -32.21
N ASN A 180 -14.59 -21.26 -32.35
CA ASN A 180 -15.49 -21.08 -33.46
C ASN A 180 -16.86 -20.57 -33.02
N ALA A 181 -17.41 -19.58 -33.71
CA ALA A 181 -18.69 -18.96 -33.42
C ALA A 181 -19.54 -18.83 -34.67
N ALA A 182 -20.87 -18.95 -34.53
CA ALA A 182 -21.76 -18.67 -35.64
C ALA A 182 -21.59 -17.22 -36.13
N SER A 183 -21.69 -17.00 -37.45
CA SER A 183 -21.55 -15.67 -38.05
C SER A 183 -22.63 -14.70 -37.54
N SER A 184 -23.79 -15.20 -37.11
CA SER A 184 -24.86 -14.42 -36.45
C SER A 184 -24.46 -13.94 -35.03
N GLY A 185 -23.40 -14.49 -34.45
CA GLY A 185 -23.00 -14.19 -33.08
C GLY A 185 -23.86 -14.87 -32.03
N GLY A 186 -23.87 -14.29 -30.83
CA GLY A 186 -24.71 -14.74 -29.69
C GLY A 186 -24.07 -15.84 -28.84
N ARG A 187 -23.00 -16.48 -29.30
CA ARG A 187 -22.28 -17.53 -28.54
C ARG A 187 -21.49 -16.91 -27.39
N SER A 188 -21.53 -17.58 -26.24
CA SER A 188 -20.68 -17.24 -25.10
C SER A 188 -19.36 -18.00 -25.20
N VAL A 189 -18.26 -17.29 -25.10
CA VAL A 189 -16.89 -17.82 -25.15
C VAL A 189 -16.22 -17.49 -23.82
N THR A 190 -15.60 -18.50 -23.21
CA THR A 190 -14.78 -18.28 -22.01
C THR A 190 -13.39 -17.88 -22.44
N VAL A 191 -12.97 -16.72 -22.03
CA VAL A 191 -11.60 -16.21 -22.20
C VAL A 191 -10.80 -16.57 -20.96
N VAL A 192 -9.67 -17.23 -21.18
CA VAL A 192 -8.77 -17.68 -20.10
C VAL A 192 -7.48 -16.89 -20.17
N GLY A 193 -6.92 -16.58 -19.02
CA GLY A 193 -5.67 -15.81 -18.94
C GLY A 193 -5.07 -15.77 -17.56
N SER A 194 -4.17 -14.83 -17.38
CA SER A 194 -3.51 -14.57 -16.09
C SER A 194 -3.25 -13.08 -15.91
N GLY A 195 -2.88 -12.69 -14.70
CA GLY A 195 -2.45 -11.32 -14.43
C GLY A 195 -3.58 -10.30 -14.33
N GLY A 196 -4.79 -10.75 -14.00
CA GLY A 196 -5.91 -9.86 -13.75
C GLY A 196 -6.75 -9.56 -14.96
N LEU A 197 -7.52 -10.54 -15.41
CA LEU A 197 -8.60 -10.33 -16.39
C LEU A 197 -9.70 -9.40 -15.85
N GLY A 198 -9.51 -8.81 -14.70
CA GLY A 198 -10.37 -7.81 -14.12
C GLY A 198 -10.68 -8.04 -12.65
N MET A 199 -11.52 -7.18 -12.12
CA MET A 199 -12.04 -7.19 -10.75
C MET A 199 -13.55 -7.36 -10.80
N SER A 200 -14.14 -7.94 -9.76
CA SER A 200 -15.60 -8.17 -9.68
C SER A 200 -16.45 -6.93 -9.97
N ASP A 201 -15.95 -5.73 -9.61
CA ASP A 201 -16.64 -4.45 -9.79
C ASP A 201 -16.20 -3.69 -11.03
N SER A 202 -15.39 -4.27 -11.91
CA SER A 202 -14.86 -3.54 -13.03
C SER A 202 -15.63 -3.79 -14.30
N SER A 203 -15.79 -2.73 -15.10
CA SER A 203 -16.23 -2.83 -16.48
C SER A 203 -15.15 -3.48 -17.35
N VAL A 204 -14.93 -4.78 -17.16
CA VAL A 204 -14.10 -5.58 -18.07
C VAL A 204 -14.81 -5.65 -19.41
N ARG A 205 -14.10 -5.34 -20.47
CA ARG A 205 -14.64 -5.39 -21.82
C ARG A 205 -13.82 -6.35 -22.68
N GLY A 206 -14.51 -7.35 -23.22
CA GLY A 206 -13.98 -8.22 -24.25
C GLY A 206 -14.28 -7.67 -25.65
N ARG A 207 -13.41 -7.96 -26.61
CA ARG A 207 -13.59 -7.69 -28.04
C ARG A 207 -13.08 -8.88 -28.83
N ALA A 208 -13.83 -9.28 -29.85
CA ALA A 208 -13.38 -10.23 -30.86
C ALA A 208 -13.17 -9.46 -32.18
N GLY A 209 -11.93 -9.37 -32.62
CA GLY A 209 -11.56 -8.52 -33.76
C GLY A 209 -11.91 -7.05 -33.54
N ALA A 210 -12.65 -6.47 -34.48
CA ALA A 210 -13.12 -5.10 -34.41
C ALA A 210 -14.38 -4.92 -33.51
N SER A 211 -15.12 -5.99 -33.24
CA SER A 211 -16.42 -5.95 -32.57
C SER A 211 -16.30 -6.17 -31.06
N GLY A 212 -16.92 -5.29 -30.25
CA GLY A 212 -17.04 -5.53 -28.81
C GLY A 212 -17.93 -6.73 -28.52
N CYS A 213 -17.68 -7.45 -27.42
CA CYS A 213 -18.62 -8.45 -26.94
C CYS A 213 -19.99 -7.80 -26.62
N ALA A 214 -21.08 -8.45 -26.98
CA ALA A 214 -22.42 -8.01 -26.61
C ALA A 214 -22.64 -7.97 -25.09
N GLY A 215 -21.84 -8.75 -24.36
CA GLY A 215 -21.75 -8.74 -22.90
C GLY A 215 -20.44 -9.37 -22.47
N SER A 216 -19.88 -8.87 -21.39
CA SER A 216 -18.69 -9.42 -20.76
C SER A 216 -18.98 -9.63 -19.28
N VAL A 217 -18.76 -10.83 -18.77
CA VAL A 217 -18.97 -11.19 -17.38
C VAL A 217 -17.66 -11.69 -16.79
N TRP A 218 -17.18 -11.03 -15.77
CA TRP A 218 -16.01 -11.46 -15.03
C TRP A 218 -16.32 -12.72 -14.20
N LEU A 219 -15.46 -13.71 -14.26
CA LEU A 219 -15.56 -14.94 -13.46
C LEU A 219 -14.52 -14.97 -12.35
N SER A 220 -13.28 -14.63 -12.70
CA SER A 220 -12.12 -14.64 -11.80
C SER A 220 -10.97 -13.84 -12.44
N ASP A 221 -9.85 -13.69 -11.71
CA ASP A 221 -8.63 -13.10 -12.27
C ASP A 221 -8.06 -13.81 -13.49
N SER A 222 -8.46 -15.07 -13.69
CA SER A 222 -8.03 -15.91 -14.81
C SER A 222 -9.12 -16.20 -15.82
N GLY A 223 -10.34 -15.69 -15.64
CA GLY A 223 -11.47 -16.03 -16.49
C GLY A 223 -12.49 -14.92 -16.71
N LEU A 224 -12.93 -14.77 -17.96
CA LEU A 224 -13.96 -13.86 -18.42
C LEU A 224 -14.87 -14.58 -19.41
N VAL A 225 -16.18 -14.43 -19.30
CA VAL A 225 -17.13 -14.83 -20.35
C VAL A 225 -17.42 -13.65 -21.25
N CYS A 226 -17.24 -13.82 -22.54
CA CYS A 226 -17.58 -12.85 -23.58
C CYS A 226 -18.70 -13.42 -24.47
N ARG A 227 -19.81 -12.73 -24.61
CA ARG A 227 -20.82 -13.03 -25.59
C ARG A 227 -20.44 -12.37 -26.91
N ILE A 228 -20.06 -13.18 -27.89
CA ILE A 228 -19.53 -12.73 -29.18
C ILE A 228 -20.65 -12.08 -30.01
N CYS A 229 -20.36 -10.93 -30.60
CA CYS A 229 -21.21 -10.30 -31.60
C CYS A 229 -21.12 -11.03 -32.95
N SER A 230 -22.06 -10.71 -33.85
CA SER A 230 -21.97 -11.15 -35.23
C SER A 230 -20.67 -10.75 -35.90
N GLY A 231 -20.14 -11.60 -36.76
CA GLY A 231 -18.87 -11.36 -37.42
C GLY A 231 -18.62 -12.33 -38.57
N LEU A 232 -17.58 -12.04 -39.33
CA LEU A 232 -17.14 -12.83 -40.46
C LEU A 232 -15.62 -12.99 -40.42
N GLY A 233 -15.12 -14.10 -40.97
CA GLY A 233 -13.71 -14.34 -41.14
C GLY A 233 -13.08 -15.22 -40.06
N ASP A 234 -11.84 -15.58 -40.29
CA ASP A 234 -11.05 -16.48 -39.45
C ASP A 234 -10.05 -15.71 -38.61
N GLY A 235 -9.72 -16.28 -37.47
CA GLY A 235 -8.58 -15.83 -36.68
C GLY A 235 -8.72 -14.43 -36.05
N ALA A 236 -9.92 -13.99 -35.69
CA ALA A 236 -10.11 -12.72 -34.99
C ALA A 236 -9.38 -12.73 -33.65
N ALA A 237 -8.67 -11.65 -33.35
CA ALA A 237 -7.99 -11.51 -32.07
C ALA A 237 -9.00 -11.30 -30.93
N MET A 238 -8.81 -11.96 -29.80
CA MET A 238 -9.51 -11.66 -28.55
C MET A 238 -8.73 -10.63 -27.75
N VAL A 239 -9.36 -9.52 -27.46
CA VAL A 239 -8.78 -8.44 -26.66
C VAL A 239 -9.61 -8.24 -25.40
N VAL A 240 -8.95 -8.23 -24.24
CA VAL A 240 -9.56 -7.87 -22.95
C VAL A 240 -8.98 -6.53 -22.49
N SER A 241 -9.86 -5.65 -22.09
CA SER A 241 -9.51 -4.33 -21.55
C SER A 241 -10.04 -4.18 -20.14
N THR A 242 -9.17 -3.76 -19.23
CA THR A 242 -9.49 -3.43 -17.83
C THR A 242 -8.93 -2.05 -17.51
N GLY A 243 -9.78 -1.04 -17.52
CA GLY A 243 -9.31 0.34 -17.43
C GLY A 243 -8.38 0.70 -18.60
N ALA A 244 -7.16 1.16 -18.26
CA ALA A 244 -6.13 1.50 -19.26
C ALA A 244 -5.28 0.31 -19.73
N GLN A 245 -5.39 -0.84 -19.06
CA GLN A 245 -4.59 -2.03 -19.38
C GLN A 245 -5.32 -2.91 -20.40
N ARG A 246 -4.54 -3.58 -21.26
CA ARG A 246 -5.06 -4.47 -22.30
C ARG A 246 -4.22 -5.72 -22.38
N GLY A 247 -4.90 -6.85 -22.62
CA GLY A 247 -4.30 -8.12 -23.02
C GLY A 247 -4.95 -8.61 -24.28
N SER A 248 -4.20 -9.32 -25.14
CA SER A 248 -4.73 -9.84 -26.39
C SER A 248 -4.17 -11.22 -26.72
N LEU A 249 -4.95 -12.00 -27.44
CA LEU A 249 -4.57 -13.26 -28.07
C LEU A 249 -4.95 -13.20 -29.55
N SER A 250 -3.98 -13.39 -30.43
CA SER A 250 -4.19 -13.43 -31.88
C SER A 250 -4.85 -14.74 -32.30
N ALA A 251 -5.57 -14.73 -33.41
CA ALA A 251 -6.21 -15.90 -34.00
C ALA A 251 -7.05 -16.73 -33.00
N ALA A 252 -7.74 -16.03 -32.10
CA ALA A 252 -8.45 -16.65 -30.98
C ALA A 252 -9.86 -17.13 -31.32
N VAL A 253 -10.53 -16.47 -32.25
CA VAL A 253 -11.93 -16.76 -32.61
C VAL A 253 -12.08 -16.74 -34.13
N SER A 254 -12.74 -17.76 -34.66
CA SER A 254 -13.16 -17.83 -36.06
C SER A 254 -14.69 -17.82 -36.13
N TYR A 255 -15.22 -17.37 -37.26
CA TYR A 255 -16.65 -17.43 -37.54
C TYR A 255 -16.94 -18.49 -38.58
N ASP A 256 -18.10 -19.14 -38.48
CA ASP A 256 -18.51 -20.17 -39.45
C ASP A 256 -18.49 -19.59 -40.86
N ALA A 257 -17.87 -20.34 -41.75
CA ALA A 257 -17.88 -20.01 -43.17
C ALA A 257 -19.29 -20.19 -43.78
N VAL A 258 -19.62 -19.33 -44.74
CA VAL A 258 -20.83 -19.52 -45.52
C VAL A 258 -20.71 -20.76 -46.39
N SER A 259 -21.55 -21.77 -46.15
CA SER A 259 -21.67 -22.94 -47.00
C SER A 259 -22.92 -22.83 -47.87
N VAL A 260 -22.75 -22.94 -49.16
CA VAL A 260 -23.86 -23.04 -50.10
C VAL A 260 -24.00 -24.52 -50.47
N SER A 261 -25.14 -25.13 -50.11
CA SER A 261 -25.54 -26.46 -50.64
C SER A 261 -26.34 -26.27 -51.90
N CYS A 262 -25.90 -26.76 -53.02
CA CYS A 262 -26.72 -26.83 -54.23
C CYS A 262 -27.85 -27.84 -53.98
N ALA A 263 -29.11 -27.40 -54.12
CA ALA A 263 -30.23 -28.32 -54.25
C ALA A 263 -30.15 -28.90 -55.67
N ALA A 264 -30.11 -30.22 -55.78
CA ALA A 264 -30.22 -30.96 -57.05
C ALA A 264 -31.67 -31.04 -57.49
#